data_0ac0ed9fd06eed265ee27b001d546e87
#
_entry.id   0ac0ed9fd06eed265ee27b001d546e87
#
_cell.length_a   1.000
_cell.length_b   1.000
_cell.length_c   1.000
_cell.angle_alpha   90.00
_cell.angle_beta   90.00
_cell.angle_gamma   90.00
#
_symmetry.space_group_name_H-M   'P 1'
#
loop_
_entity.id
_entity.type
_entity.pdbx_description
1 polymer ?
#
loop_
_entity_poly.entity_id
_entity_poly.type
_entity_poly.pdbx_seq_one_letter_code
_entity_poly.pdbx_strand_id
1 'polypeptide(L)'
;KQQAIDDSRATVAGYAGYKEYESFFDSIGFGDLARDCQLAAGEHGDVSGVIDKVSDEMVQAFVKCGPVDDVLEQIEPFWGVVDSLCPMTPYRNLSMEQLTSYNEGLFRMVAEAKRRGG
;
A
#
# COMPACT_ATOMS: atom_id res chain seq x y z
N LYS A 1 -7.49 10.22 6.02
CA LYS A 1 -6.76 8.96 6.29
C LYS A 1 -7.55 7.73 5.84
N GLN A 2 -8.83 7.61 6.19
CA GLN A 2 -9.66 6.46 5.81
C GLN A 2 -9.75 6.30 4.28
N GLN A 3 -9.93 7.39 3.54
CA GLN A 3 -9.97 7.34 2.08
C GLN A 3 -8.68 6.73 1.49
N ALA A 4 -7.52 7.08 2.04
CA ALA A 4 -6.24 6.52 1.57
C ALA A 4 -6.12 5.02 1.87
N ILE A 5 -6.68 4.57 2.99
CA ILE A 5 -6.76 3.14 3.33
C ILE A 5 -7.66 2.42 2.32
N ASP A 6 -8.86 2.94 2.08
CA ASP A 6 -9.83 2.34 1.17
C ASP A 6 -9.29 2.27 -0.26
N ASP A 7 -8.66 3.34 -0.73
CA ASP A 7 -8.06 3.41 -2.07
C ASP A 7 -6.86 2.45 -2.24
N SER A 8 -6.24 2.02 -1.14
CA SER A 8 -5.11 1.09 -1.15
C SER A 8 -5.51 -0.39 -1.12
N ARG A 9 -6.76 -0.72 -0.77
CA ARG A 9 -7.21 -2.12 -0.60
C ARG A 9 -6.99 -2.96 -1.85
N ALA A 10 -7.35 -2.46 -3.03
CA ALA A 10 -7.18 -3.17 -4.28
C ALA A 10 -5.71 -3.45 -4.60
N THR A 11 -4.83 -2.50 -4.28
CA THR A 11 -3.38 -2.68 -4.44
C THR A 11 -2.85 -3.76 -3.50
N VAL A 12 -3.25 -3.73 -2.22
CA VAL A 12 -2.85 -4.75 -1.24
C VAL A 12 -3.37 -6.14 -1.64
N ALA A 13 -4.63 -6.25 -2.04
CA ALA A 13 -5.20 -7.50 -2.55
C ALA A 13 -4.42 -8.02 -3.76
N GLY A 14 -4.01 -7.13 -4.67
CA GLY A 14 -3.20 -7.48 -5.82
C GLY A 14 -1.84 -8.08 -5.43
N TYR A 15 -1.12 -7.47 -4.51
CA TYR A 15 0.14 -8.02 -4.01
C TYR A 15 -0.06 -9.33 -3.24
N ALA A 16 -1.10 -9.42 -2.42
CA ALA A 16 -1.43 -10.65 -1.70
C ALA A 16 -1.77 -11.82 -2.65
N GLY A 17 -2.24 -11.52 -3.86
CA GLY A 17 -2.50 -12.48 -4.92
C GLY A 17 -1.26 -13.10 -5.54
N TYR A 18 -0.08 -12.53 -5.33
CA TYR A 18 1.17 -13.10 -5.81
C TYR A 18 1.75 -14.09 -4.80
N LYS A 19 2.05 -15.31 -5.24
CA LYS A 19 2.60 -16.37 -4.39
C LYS A 19 3.92 -15.97 -3.73
N GLU A 20 4.70 -15.15 -4.40
CA GLU A 20 5.99 -14.67 -3.93
C GLU A 20 5.89 -13.83 -2.65
N TYR A 21 4.73 -13.23 -2.38
CA TYR A 21 4.47 -12.44 -1.17
C TYR A 21 3.83 -13.23 -0.03
N GLU A 22 3.51 -14.52 -0.23
CA GLU A 22 2.80 -15.33 0.76
C GLU A 22 3.53 -15.39 2.10
N SER A 23 4.84 -15.65 2.10
CA SER A 23 5.63 -15.72 3.33
C SER A 23 5.68 -14.38 4.07
N PHE A 24 5.68 -13.26 3.35
CA PHE A 24 5.58 -11.94 3.95
C PHE A 24 4.25 -11.76 4.67
N PHE A 25 3.12 -12.06 4.00
CA PHE A 25 1.80 -11.95 4.60
C PHE A 25 1.60 -12.92 5.77
N ASP A 26 2.16 -14.13 5.70
CA ASP A 26 2.20 -15.05 6.83
C ASP A 26 2.92 -14.42 8.04
N SER A 27 4.07 -13.77 7.81
CA SER A 27 4.89 -13.17 8.86
C SER A 27 4.19 -12.04 9.61
N ILE A 28 3.23 -11.36 8.98
CA ILE A 28 2.45 -10.27 9.58
C ILE A 28 1.03 -10.69 9.99
N GLY A 29 0.71 -11.99 9.93
CA GLY A 29 -0.56 -12.55 10.41
C GLY A 29 -1.69 -12.56 9.39
N PHE A 30 -1.44 -12.31 8.10
CA PHE A 30 -2.45 -12.24 7.04
C PHE A 30 -2.30 -13.33 5.96
N GLY A 31 -1.62 -14.43 6.27
CA GLY A 31 -1.37 -15.50 5.31
C GLY A 31 -2.64 -16.15 4.77
N ASP A 32 -3.68 -16.34 5.59
CA ASP A 32 -4.95 -16.91 5.14
C ASP A 32 -5.63 -16.03 4.09
N LEU A 33 -5.65 -14.72 4.30
CA LEU A 33 -6.20 -13.78 3.34
C LEU A 33 -5.36 -13.73 2.05
N ALA A 34 -4.04 -13.84 2.16
CA ALA A 34 -3.17 -13.92 0.99
C ALA A 34 -3.50 -15.16 0.14
N ARG A 35 -3.73 -16.30 0.77
CA ARG A 35 -4.17 -17.53 0.08
C ARG A 35 -5.53 -17.36 -0.59
N ASP A 36 -6.49 -16.69 0.06
CA ASP A 36 -7.78 -16.36 -0.54
C ASP A 36 -7.62 -15.47 -1.77
N CYS A 37 -6.73 -14.47 -1.70
CA CYS A 37 -6.42 -13.59 -2.84
C CYS A 37 -5.77 -14.37 -3.99
N GLN A 38 -4.87 -15.31 -3.69
CA GLN A 38 -4.23 -16.16 -4.71
C GLN A 38 -5.25 -17.04 -5.43
N LEU A 39 -6.19 -17.64 -4.69
CA LEU A 39 -7.27 -18.47 -5.26
C LEU A 39 -8.20 -17.62 -6.14
N ALA A 40 -8.57 -16.42 -5.68
CA ALA A 40 -9.43 -15.51 -6.44
C ALA A 40 -8.75 -14.95 -7.69
N ALA A 41 -7.45 -14.63 -7.60
CA ALA A 41 -6.67 -14.11 -8.72
C ALA A 41 -6.58 -15.14 -9.87
N GLY A 42 -6.42 -16.42 -9.54
CA GLY A 42 -6.28 -17.48 -10.53
C GLY A 42 -5.22 -17.15 -11.58
N GLU A 43 -5.51 -17.52 -12.84
CA GLU A 43 -4.61 -17.23 -13.97
C GLU A 43 -4.71 -15.78 -14.48
N HIS A 44 -5.78 -15.06 -14.11
CA HIS A 44 -6.08 -13.72 -14.66
C HIS A 44 -5.72 -12.56 -13.73
N GLY A 45 -5.33 -12.84 -12.50
CA GLY A 45 -4.93 -11.81 -11.53
C GLY A 45 -6.07 -10.91 -11.04
N ASP A 46 -7.33 -11.34 -11.20
CA ASP A 46 -8.50 -10.57 -10.75
C ASP A 46 -8.80 -10.86 -9.28
N VAL A 47 -8.58 -9.87 -8.42
CA VAL A 47 -8.84 -9.96 -6.98
C VAL A 47 -10.07 -9.16 -6.54
N SER A 48 -10.89 -8.67 -7.49
CA SER A 48 -12.05 -7.82 -7.16
C SER A 48 -13.02 -8.46 -6.17
N GLY A 49 -13.18 -9.79 -6.24
CA GLY A 49 -14.06 -10.53 -5.33
C GLY A 49 -13.58 -10.64 -3.89
N VAL A 50 -12.34 -10.24 -3.59
CA VAL A 50 -11.76 -10.32 -2.23
C VAL A 50 -11.29 -8.98 -1.67
N ILE A 51 -11.43 -7.89 -2.43
CA ILE A 51 -11.01 -6.55 -1.98
C ILE A 51 -11.68 -6.18 -0.64
N ASP A 52 -12.96 -6.47 -0.49
CA ASP A 52 -13.73 -6.15 0.71
C ASP A 52 -13.28 -6.95 1.95
N LYS A 53 -12.55 -8.04 1.77
CA LYS A 53 -11.97 -8.82 2.86
C LYS A 53 -10.65 -8.27 3.39
N VAL A 54 -10.01 -7.36 2.66
CA VAL A 54 -8.78 -6.70 3.08
C VAL A 54 -9.11 -5.71 4.19
N SER A 55 -8.66 -5.98 5.42
CA SER A 55 -8.93 -5.14 6.58
C SER A 55 -8.08 -3.88 6.59
N ASP A 56 -8.49 -2.88 7.37
CA ASP A 56 -7.69 -1.66 7.60
C ASP A 56 -6.32 -2.01 8.18
N GLU A 57 -6.27 -2.96 9.11
CA GLU A 57 -5.04 -3.43 9.75
C GLU A 57 -4.07 -4.03 8.72
N MET A 58 -4.59 -4.82 7.78
CA MET A 58 -3.78 -5.40 6.71
C MET A 58 -3.22 -4.31 5.80
N VAL A 59 -4.04 -3.33 5.40
CA VAL A 59 -3.58 -2.20 4.60
C VAL A 59 -2.47 -1.45 5.33
N GLN A 60 -2.68 -1.09 6.60
CA GLN A 60 -1.72 -0.32 7.39
C GLN A 60 -0.43 -1.09 7.67
N ALA A 61 -0.49 -2.42 7.77
CA ALA A 61 0.70 -3.26 7.89
C ALA A 61 1.55 -3.27 6.62
N PHE A 62 0.92 -3.20 5.45
CA PHE A 62 1.59 -3.30 4.16
C PHE A 62 1.91 -1.93 3.54
N VAL A 63 1.02 -0.95 3.70
CA VAL A 63 1.10 0.37 3.04
C VAL A 63 1.22 1.49 4.07
N LYS A 64 2.14 2.41 3.84
CA LYS A 64 2.23 3.67 4.59
C LYS A 64 1.33 4.68 3.91
N CYS A 65 0.18 4.97 4.48
CA CYS A 65 -0.84 5.81 3.85
C CYS A 65 -1.50 6.79 4.82
N GLY A 66 -2.02 7.87 4.27
CA GLY A 66 -2.67 8.94 5.01
C GLY A 66 -2.31 10.32 4.45
N PRO A 67 -2.60 11.39 5.18
CA PRO A 67 -2.08 12.72 4.91
C PRO A 67 -0.54 12.72 4.85
N VAL A 68 0.05 13.70 4.17
CA VAL A 68 1.50 13.77 3.96
C VAL A 68 2.28 13.67 5.27
N ASP A 69 1.87 14.41 6.31
CA ASP A 69 2.54 14.38 7.60
C ASP A 69 2.47 12.99 8.27
N ASP A 70 1.30 12.34 8.22
CA ASP A 70 1.14 10.98 8.77
C ASP A 70 2.06 9.97 8.05
N VAL A 71 2.21 10.09 6.73
CA VAL A 71 3.10 9.21 5.95
C VAL A 71 4.55 9.46 6.31
N LEU A 72 4.94 10.73 6.46
CA LEU A 72 6.31 11.10 6.86
C LEU A 72 6.66 10.53 8.25
N GLU A 73 5.76 10.61 9.21
CA GLU A 73 5.94 10.00 10.54
C GLU A 73 6.08 8.46 10.45
N GLN A 74 5.32 7.82 9.57
CA GLN A 74 5.39 6.37 9.38
C GLN A 74 6.69 5.90 8.72
N ILE A 75 7.33 6.74 7.91
CA ILE A 75 8.60 6.39 7.23
C ILE A 75 9.85 6.87 7.97
N GLU A 76 9.71 7.78 8.93
CA GLU A 76 10.84 8.30 9.72
C GLU A 76 11.72 7.20 10.33
N PRO A 77 11.18 6.09 10.87
CA PRO A 77 12.00 5.01 11.43
C PRO A 77 12.95 4.33 10.41
N PHE A 78 12.71 4.50 9.11
CA PHE A 78 13.58 3.94 8.09
C PHE A 78 14.78 4.82 7.76
N TRP A 79 14.78 6.09 8.17
CA TRP A 79 15.88 7.01 7.91
C TRP A 79 17.12 6.58 8.68
N GLY A 80 18.25 6.51 7.95
CA GLY A 80 19.50 6.00 8.51
C GLY A 80 19.59 4.47 8.58
N VAL A 81 18.51 3.75 8.23
CA VAL A 81 18.49 2.28 8.18
C VAL A 81 18.61 1.79 6.74
N VAL A 82 17.97 2.50 5.80
CA VAL A 82 18.03 2.19 4.37
C VAL A 82 18.70 3.33 3.61
N ASP A 83 19.34 3.01 2.50
CA ASP A 83 20.05 4.00 1.67
C ASP A 83 19.08 4.88 0.87
N SER A 84 17.95 4.32 0.48
CA SER A 84 16.91 5.06 -0.24
C SER A 84 15.53 4.42 -0.04
N LEU A 85 14.49 5.25 -0.15
CA LEU A 85 13.10 4.84 -0.23
C LEU A 85 12.54 5.19 -1.61
N CYS A 86 11.87 4.25 -2.24
CA CYS A 86 11.15 4.47 -3.49
C CYS A 86 9.64 4.45 -3.22
N PRO A 87 9.03 5.61 -2.95
CA PRO A 87 7.61 5.66 -2.70
C PRO A 87 6.80 5.44 -3.97
N MET A 88 5.69 4.74 -3.84
CA MET A 88 4.74 4.47 -4.92
C MET A 88 3.34 4.90 -4.51
N THR A 89 2.55 5.35 -5.46
CA THR A 89 1.14 5.65 -5.25
C THR A 89 0.27 4.42 -5.52
N PRO A 90 -0.89 4.28 -4.88
CA PRO A 90 -1.86 3.26 -5.26
C PRO A 90 -2.33 3.52 -6.70
N TYR A 91 -2.64 2.47 -7.44
CA TYR A 91 -3.01 2.61 -8.86
C TYR A 91 -4.18 1.71 -9.27
N ARG A 92 -4.47 0.66 -8.51
CA ARG A 92 -5.54 -0.29 -8.86
C ARG A 92 -6.92 0.28 -8.53
N ASN A 93 -7.85 0.18 -9.47
CA ASN A 93 -9.26 0.57 -9.32
C ASN A 93 -9.46 2.04 -8.92
N LEU A 94 -8.55 2.92 -9.33
CA LEU A 94 -8.64 4.36 -9.09
C LEU A 94 -8.94 5.11 -10.37
N SER A 95 -9.70 6.21 -10.24
CA SER A 95 -9.93 7.14 -11.36
C SER A 95 -8.68 7.94 -11.68
N MET A 96 -8.64 8.55 -12.87
CA MET A 96 -7.55 9.44 -13.24
C MET A 96 -7.43 10.65 -12.30
N GLU A 97 -8.56 11.15 -11.79
CA GLU A 97 -8.58 12.24 -10.81
C GLU A 97 -7.91 11.80 -9.50
N GLN A 98 -8.23 10.61 -8.99
CA GLN A 98 -7.62 10.04 -7.80
C GLN A 98 -6.11 9.83 -8.00
N LEU A 99 -5.70 9.24 -9.14
CA LEU A 99 -4.28 9.03 -9.47
C LEU A 99 -3.52 10.35 -9.51
N THR A 100 -4.08 11.38 -10.13
CA THR A 100 -3.46 12.72 -10.18
C THR A 100 -3.29 13.29 -8.79
N SER A 101 -4.31 13.20 -7.94
CA SER A 101 -4.27 13.67 -6.55
C SER A 101 -3.17 12.97 -5.73
N TYR A 102 -3.05 11.64 -5.89
CA TYR A 102 -1.99 10.89 -5.20
C TYR A 102 -0.59 11.26 -5.70
N ASN A 103 -0.42 11.46 -6.99
CA ASN A 103 0.86 11.90 -7.55
C ASN A 103 1.27 13.28 -7.04
N GLU A 104 0.34 14.22 -6.97
CA GLU A 104 0.58 15.54 -6.37
C GLU A 104 0.95 15.43 -4.88
N GLY A 105 0.26 14.55 -4.14
CA GLY A 105 0.59 14.25 -2.75
C GLY A 105 1.98 13.66 -2.60
N LEU A 106 2.38 12.77 -3.49
CA LEU A 106 3.72 12.17 -3.52
C LEU A 106 4.80 13.23 -3.72
N PHE A 107 4.63 14.15 -4.67
CA PHE A 107 5.59 15.24 -4.89
C PHE A 107 5.70 16.16 -3.68
N ARG A 108 4.58 16.51 -3.04
CA ARG A 108 4.58 17.28 -1.79
C ARG A 108 5.31 16.55 -0.67
N MET A 109 5.08 15.25 -0.52
CA MET A 109 5.75 14.41 0.47
C MET A 109 7.26 14.39 0.27
N VAL A 110 7.73 14.20 -0.97
CA VAL A 110 9.17 14.22 -1.28
C VAL A 110 9.80 15.58 -0.98
N ALA A 111 9.13 16.67 -1.34
CA ALA A 111 9.61 18.02 -1.05
C ALA A 111 9.71 18.27 0.46
N GLU A 112 8.70 17.86 1.22
CA GLU A 112 8.68 18.00 2.68
C GLU A 112 9.72 17.12 3.37
N ALA A 113 9.91 15.88 2.90
CA ALA A 113 10.96 14.99 3.40
C ALA A 113 12.34 15.61 3.25
N LYS A 114 12.64 16.19 2.09
CA LYS A 114 13.89 16.93 1.86
C LYS A 114 14.05 18.12 2.79
N ARG A 115 12.97 18.88 3.01
CA ARG A 115 12.98 20.03 3.94
C ARG A 115 13.30 19.59 5.37
N ARG A 116 12.84 18.42 5.79
CA ARG A 116 13.11 17.82 7.12
C ARG A 116 14.48 17.15 7.22
N GLY A 117 15.26 17.09 6.14
CA GLY A 117 16.60 16.49 6.10
C GLY A 117 16.60 14.98 5.81
N GLY A 118 15.49 14.49 5.27
CA GLY A 118 15.35 13.09 4.84
C GLY A 118 15.91 12.82 3.44
#